data_513ffd621ffd85e74466567ccf7d8ea3
#
_entry.id   513ffd621ffd85e74466567ccf7d8ea3
#
_cell.length_a   1.000
_cell.length_b   1.000
_cell.length_c   1.000
_cell.angle_alpha   90.00
_cell.angle_beta   90.00
_cell.angle_gamma   90.00
#
_symmetry.space_group_name_H-M   'P 1'
#
loop_
_entity.id
_entity.type
_entity.pdbx_description
1 polymer ?
#
loop_
_entity_poly.entity_id
_entity_poly.type
_entity_poly.pdbx_seq_one_letter_code
_entity_poly.pdbx_strand_id
1 'polypeptide(L)'
;MKKITTFLIFSSFVLSIFSFSNVQAIEDDRSIVSVMGDSLSTYNGYTRGAKYYSFYSPEHMSVSQTWWMKYINDHSMRLGVCEVLGGSKVGWYQGDQSGYDATKCMASQERIDALDDNGIPDVILFFGGTNDIGGTPLGNFTPGQNIGDVGTFYNAYQTAIYRMKASYPNAKIISITPYYRKEIWGPQWQVDAYADAIKTICQYYGVECYDLRNANIDKTRDMCSTDYLHVNISGNEKITYYMENGYAKLDATDIDFTNSNGLINASYNAGGNSQTLYEFMVYDCSKAKWIWSSGYQSSNQISYSVPNSGWYWIYALAKNPNGDQINHVSAFYVQPQTLNSIGYSFNSTYIQLNAQGTGINFQNKFKWQVYNISEQRWSTLSSTSSSVQWQPNKGSYLINCELLNSNSKKISSKLIGFNVEHSYPAYIDGKYEGSNPYGRGVLLGVSSNVNPNQGYYYEILLLDCQKYLNGNPKPWVYGTGLKKVSSGRHLWTTYAPNENGYYWTYYRLYNESGQLIDDHCYGAFLTK
;
A
#
# COMPACT_ATOMS: atom_id res chain seq x y z
N MET A 1 -26.95 -98.79 2.12
CA MET A 1 -27.29 -98.10 3.37
C MET A 1 -26.58 -96.73 3.40
N LYS A 2 -27.23 -95.65 3.04
CA LYS A 2 -26.85 -94.27 3.31
C LYS A 2 -28.13 -93.48 3.44
N LYS A 3 -28.37 -92.91 4.62
CA LYS A 3 -29.51 -92.08 4.92
C LYS A 3 -29.31 -90.71 4.28
N ILE A 4 -30.30 -90.22 3.52
CA ILE A 4 -30.36 -88.88 3.00
C ILE A 4 -31.26 -88.11 3.96
N THR A 5 -30.65 -87.09 4.61
CA THR A 5 -31.37 -86.17 5.48
C THR A 5 -31.72 -84.91 4.65
N THR A 6 -33.00 -84.69 4.46
CA THR A 6 -33.56 -83.57 3.76
C THR A 6 -33.61 -82.35 4.66
N PHE A 7 -32.88 -81.29 4.28
CA PHE A 7 -32.91 -79.99 4.98
C PHE A 7 -33.98 -79.11 4.38
N LEU A 8 -35.04 -78.83 5.15
CA LEU A 8 -36.04 -77.83 4.82
C LEU A 8 -35.52 -76.44 5.13
N ILE A 9 -35.30 -75.60 4.12
CA ILE A 9 -34.98 -74.19 4.30
C ILE A 9 -36.30 -73.41 4.38
N PHE A 10 -36.63 -72.90 5.57
CA PHE A 10 -37.66 -71.92 5.77
C PHE A 10 -37.17 -70.53 5.33
N SER A 11 -37.66 -70.03 4.23
CA SER A 11 -37.45 -68.69 3.78
C SER A 11 -38.40 -67.73 4.51
N SER A 12 -37.92 -67.07 5.53
CA SER A 12 -38.62 -65.97 6.21
C SER A 12 -38.50 -64.70 5.37
N PHE A 13 -39.54 -64.31 4.70
CA PHE A 13 -39.68 -63.02 4.05
C PHE A 13 -39.87 -61.96 5.14
N VAL A 14 -38.79 -61.25 5.50
CA VAL A 14 -38.88 -60.07 6.35
C VAL A 14 -39.32 -58.92 5.51
N LEU A 15 -40.61 -58.54 5.62
CA LEU A 15 -41.15 -57.33 5.06
C LEU A 15 -40.63 -56.14 5.88
N SER A 16 -39.56 -55.51 5.45
CA SER A 16 -39.10 -54.24 6.01
C SER A 16 -40.09 -53.13 5.59
N ILE A 17 -40.93 -52.76 6.53
CA ILE A 17 -41.75 -51.56 6.41
C ILE A 17 -40.79 -50.38 6.48
N PHE A 18 -40.41 -49.79 5.35
CA PHE A 18 -39.77 -48.47 5.31
C PHE A 18 -40.81 -47.45 5.78
N SER A 19 -40.74 -47.06 7.03
CA SER A 19 -41.37 -45.85 7.51
C SER A 19 -40.68 -44.69 6.80
N PHE A 20 -41.32 -44.12 5.78
CA PHE A 20 -40.96 -42.81 5.30
C PHE A 20 -41.28 -41.84 6.45
N SER A 21 -40.30 -41.57 7.29
CA SER A 21 -40.32 -40.38 8.10
C SER A 21 -40.41 -39.20 7.11
N ASN A 22 -41.51 -38.48 7.18
CA ASN A 22 -41.60 -37.18 6.58
C ASN A 22 -40.41 -36.37 7.10
N VAL A 23 -39.36 -36.26 6.29
CA VAL A 23 -38.37 -35.26 6.50
C VAL A 23 -39.09 -33.93 6.25
N GLN A 24 -39.64 -33.35 7.32
CA GLN A 24 -40.05 -31.96 7.25
C GLN A 24 -38.79 -31.23 6.80
N ALA A 25 -38.85 -30.60 5.65
CA ALA A 25 -37.82 -29.65 5.25
C ALA A 25 -37.72 -28.67 6.41
N ILE A 26 -36.54 -28.61 7.06
CA ILE A 26 -36.26 -27.57 8.03
C ILE A 26 -36.40 -26.27 7.27
N GLU A 27 -37.46 -25.53 7.59
CA GLU A 27 -37.69 -24.23 6.98
C GLU A 27 -36.46 -23.36 7.33
N ASP A 28 -35.80 -22.81 6.33
CA ASP A 28 -34.64 -21.96 6.53
C ASP A 28 -35.16 -20.62 7.06
N ASP A 29 -35.09 -20.47 8.39
CA ASP A 29 -35.60 -19.32 9.15
C ASP A 29 -34.63 -18.12 9.15
N ARG A 30 -33.52 -18.20 8.42
CA ARG A 30 -32.58 -17.11 8.31
C ARG A 30 -33.25 -15.93 7.60
N SER A 31 -32.92 -14.70 8.09
CA SER A 31 -33.35 -13.45 7.47
C SER A 31 -32.99 -13.39 5.99
N ILE A 32 -33.90 -12.91 5.19
CA ILE A 32 -33.82 -12.85 3.72
C ILE A 32 -33.21 -11.51 3.33
N VAL A 33 -32.15 -11.55 2.53
CA VAL A 33 -31.50 -10.35 1.99
C VAL A 33 -31.66 -10.30 0.49
N SER A 34 -32.32 -9.28 -0.05
CA SER A 34 -32.33 -9.01 -1.48
C SER A 34 -31.42 -7.85 -1.85
N VAL A 35 -30.77 -7.95 -2.99
CA VAL A 35 -29.76 -6.97 -3.45
C VAL A 35 -30.26 -6.30 -4.71
N MET A 36 -30.34 -4.98 -4.71
CA MET A 36 -30.56 -4.17 -5.90
C MET A 36 -29.31 -3.38 -6.26
N GLY A 37 -28.88 -3.47 -7.53
CA GLY A 37 -27.68 -2.78 -7.96
C GLY A 37 -27.44 -2.78 -9.46
N ASP A 38 -26.25 -2.30 -9.81
CA ASP A 38 -25.72 -2.30 -11.17
C ASP A 38 -24.55 -3.30 -11.33
N SER A 39 -23.67 -3.05 -12.31
CA SER A 39 -22.50 -3.91 -12.56
C SER A 39 -21.53 -4.03 -11.38
N LEU A 40 -21.51 -3.07 -10.45
CA LEU A 40 -20.66 -3.10 -9.26
C LEU A 40 -21.06 -4.21 -8.27
N SER A 41 -22.25 -4.78 -8.43
CA SER A 41 -22.78 -5.86 -7.61
C SER A 41 -22.86 -7.19 -8.35
N THR A 42 -22.38 -7.29 -9.59
CA THR A 42 -22.37 -8.53 -10.38
C THR A 42 -21.17 -9.42 -10.06
N TYR A 43 -21.15 -10.64 -10.58
CA TYR A 43 -20.06 -11.60 -10.44
C TYR A 43 -19.91 -12.48 -11.68
N ASN A 44 -18.81 -13.22 -11.78
CA ASN A 44 -18.56 -14.09 -12.92
C ASN A 44 -19.61 -15.21 -13.02
N GLY A 45 -20.21 -15.33 -14.19
CA GLY A 45 -21.26 -16.31 -14.47
C GLY A 45 -22.67 -15.89 -14.04
N TYR A 46 -22.85 -14.69 -13.46
CA TYR A 46 -24.19 -14.19 -13.17
C TYR A 46 -24.93 -13.83 -14.47
N THR A 47 -26.14 -14.34 -14.62
CA THR A 47 -27.06 -14.03 -15.72
C THR A 47 -28.44 -13.77 -15.16
N ARG A 48 -29.02 -12.63 -15.50
CA ARG A 48 -30.43 -12.35 -15.23
C ARG A 48 -31.28 -12.72 -16.46
N GLY A 49 -31.73 -13.99 -16.53
CA GLY A 49 -32.44 -14.51 -17.69
C GLY A 49 -31.58 -14.59 -18.96
N ALA A 50 -32.13 -15.09 -20.07
CA ALA A 50 -31.39 -15.28 -21.33
C ALA A 50 -31.01 -13.98 -22.04
N LYS A 51 -31.43 -12.82 -21.56
CA LYS A 51 -31.41 -11.55 -22.29
C LYS A 51 -30.40 -10.53 -21.80
N TYR A 52 -29.85 -10.67 -20.60
CA TYR A 52 -29.00 -9.65 -20.00
C TYR A 52 -27.72 -10.25 -19.41
N TYR A 53 -26.60 -10.00 -20.08
CA TYR A 53 -25.28 -10.23 -19.51
C TYR A 53 -24.99 -9.13 -18.49
N SER A 54 -24.75 -9.52 -17.28
CA SER A 54 -24.56 -8.55 -16.22
C SER A 54 -23.15 -8.50 -15.71
N PHE A 55 -22.25 -9.28 -16.29
CA PHE A 55 -20.94 -9.38 -15.72
C PHE A 55 -19.87 -8.58 -16.47
N TYR A 56 -19.09 -7.89 -15.68
CA TYR A 56 -17.85 -7.28 -16.13
C TYR A 56 -16.80 -7.38 -15.02
N SER A 57 -16.07 -8.49 -14.93
CA SER A 57 -14.84 -8.56 -14.19
C SER A 57 -13.82 -9.43 -14.92
N PRO A 58 -12.70 -8.87 -15.34
CA PRO A 58 -11.61 -9.64 -15.89
C PRO A 58 -10.92 -10.54 -14.85
N GLU A 59 -11.22 -10.36 -13.56
CA GLU A 59 -10.59 -11.08 -12.45
C GLU A 59 -11.41 -12.29 -11.96
N HIS A 60 -12.40 -12.74 -12.70
CA HIS A 60 -13.17 -13.96 -12.41
C HIS A 60 -13.68 -14.06 -10.97
N MET A 61 -14.22 -12.96 -10.44
CA MET A 61 -14.75 -12.91 -9.09
C MET A 61 -15.96 -13.83 -8.93
N SER A 62 -15.90 -14.75 -7.98
CA SER A 62 -17.05 -15.62 -7.62
C SER A 62 -18.08 -14.88 -6.78
N VAL A 63 -19.30 -15.44 -6.68
CA VAL A 63 -20.36 -14.87 -5.84
C VAL A 63 -19.93 -14.68 -4.38
N SER A 64 -19.16 -15.62 -3.83
CA SER A 64 -18.67 -15.54 -2.44
C SER A 64 -17.66 -14.42 -2.19
N GLN A 65 -17.13 -13.82 -3.23
CA GLN A 65 -16.17 -12.71 -3.17
C GLN A 65 -16.83 -11.33 -3.32
N THR A 66 -18.14 -11.28 -3.66
CA THR A 66 -18.87 -10.03 -3.73
C THR A 66 -19.07 -9.42 -2.35
N TRP A 67 -19.12 -8.09 -2.29
CA TRP A 67 -19.32 -7.35 -1.04
C TRP A 67 -20.63 -7.74 -0.33
N TRP A 68 -21.69 -7.96 -1.09
CA TRP A 68 -23.01 -8.30 -0.53
C TRP A 68 -23.12 -9.75 -0.07
N MET A 69 -22.48 -10.73 -0.75
CA MET A 69 -22.49 -12.11 -0.28
C MET A 69 -21.63 -12.29 0.97
N LYS A 70 -20.52 -11.55 1.08
CA LYS A 70 -19.74 -11.50 2.32
C LYS A 70 -20.60 -10.94 3.46
N TYR A 71 -21.26 -9.81 3.25
CA TYR A 71 -22.19 -9.23 4.23
C TYR A 71 -23.28 -10.22 4.65
N ILE A 72 -23.93 -10.92 3.71
CA ILE A 72 -24.95 -11.93 3.98
C ILE A 72 -24.40 -13.06 4.86
N ASN A 73 -23.21 -13.56 4.53
CA ASN A 73 -22.57 -14.65 5.28
C ASN A 73 -22.16 -14.24 6.69
N ASP A 74 -21.56 -13.05 6.83
CA ASP A 74 -21.09 -12.54 8.12
C ASP A 74 -22.25 -12.31 9.10
N HIS A 75 -23.45 -12.02 8.59
CA HIS A 75 -24.68 -11.88 9.38
C HIS A 75 -25.51 -13.18 9.50
N SER A 76 -25.00 -14.30 8.98
CA SER A 76 -25.74 -15.59 8.98
C SER A 76 -27.13 -15.50 8.33
N MET A 77 -27.29 -14.65 7.31
CA MET A 77 -28.53 -14.47 6.55
C MET A 77 -28.54 -15.39 5.32
N ARG A 78 -29.62 -15.35 4.54
CA ARG A 78 -29.70 -16.02 3.24
C ARG A 78 -30.04 -15.04 2.13
N LEU A 79 -29.53 -15.33 0.93
CA LEU A 79 -29.88 -14.56 -0.27
C LEU A 79 -31.34 -14.83 -0.65
N GLY A 80 -32.14 -13.77 -0.78
CA GLY A 80 -33.42 -13.75 -1.47
C GLY A 80 -33.18 -13.60 -2.97
N VAL A 81 -33.16 -12.37 -3.45
CA VAL A 81 -33.00 -12.06 -4.88
C VAL A 81 -31.74 -11.22 -5.09
N CYS A 82 -30.96 -11.56 -6.12
CA CYS A 82 -29.89 -10.73 -6.64
C CYS A 82 -30.42 -9.96 -7.86
N GLU A 83 -31.05 -8.82 -7.61
CA GLU A 83 -31.66 -7.96 -8.63
C GLU A 83 -30.65 -6.91 -9.12
N VAL A 84 -29.58 -7.40 -9.78
CA VAL A 84 -28.51 -6.54 -10.29
C VAL A 84 -28.47 -6.59 -11.81
N LEU A 85 -28.14 -5.47 -12.44
CA LEU A 85 -28.05 -5.37 -13.90
C LEU A 85 -26.98 -4.38 -14.31
N GLY A 86 -26.00 -4.85 -15.11
CA GLY A 86 -24.93 -4.03 -15.63
C GLY A 86 -25.43 -2.81 -16.41
N GLY A 87 -24.88 -1.64 -16.11
CA GLY A 87 -25.25 -0.37 -16.76
C GLY A 87 -26.60 0.22 -16.33
N SER A 88 -27.33 -0.43 -15.38
CA SER A 88 -28.59 0.14 -14.89
C SER A 88 -28.35 1.42 -14.07
N LYS A 89 -29.30 2.34 -14.17
CA LYS A 89 -29.33 3.63 -13.46
C LYS A 89 -30.45 3.64 -12.41
N VAL A 90 -30.36 4.49 -11.43
CA VAL A 90 -31.48 4.72 -10.53
C VAL A 90 -32.56 5.52 -11.25
N GLY A 91 -32.15 6.57 -11.96
CA GLY A 91 -33.03 7.42 -12.74
C GLY A 91 -33.10 7.05 -14.23
N TRP A 92 -34.02 7.70 -14.93
CA TRP A 92 -34.14 7.63 -16.38
C TRP A 92 -34.45 8.99 -16.95
N TYR A 93 -33.45 9.62 -17.55
CA TYR A 93 -33.61 10.92 -18.17
C TYR A 93 -34.21 10.80 -19.59
N GLN A 94 -35.28 11.54 -19.87
CA GLN A 94 -35.98 11.50 -21.17
C GLN A 94 -35.14 11.92 -22.38
N GLY A 95 -34.00 12.59 -22.15
CA GLY A 95 -32.99 12.91 -23.19
C GLY A 95 -32.10 11.74 -23.55
N ASP A 96 -32.15 10.62 -22.85
CA ASP A 96 -31.45 9.39 -23.22
C ASP A 96 -32.16 8.77 -24.42
N GLN A 97 -31.47 8.72 -25.56
CA GLN A 97 -32.03 8.31 -26.84
C GLN A 97 -32.45 6.83 -26.92
N SER A 98 -32.15 6.04 -25.88
CA SER A 98 -32.45 4.60 -25.84
C SER A 98 -33.92 4.24 -25.51
N GLY A 99 -34.77 5.23 -25.19
CA GLY A 99 -36.15 5.01 -24.73
C GLY A 99 -36.20 4.46 -23.29
N TYR A 100 -37.32 4.66 -22.57
CA TYR A 100 -37.51 4.15 -21.23
C TYR A 100 -37.49 2.62 -21.20
N ASP A 101 -36.66 2.04 -20.39
CA ASP A 101 -36.56 0.62 -20.14
C ASP A 101 -36.67 0.37 -18.61
N ALA A 102 -37.83 -0.03 -18.15
CA ALA A 102 -38.09 -0.26 -16.74
C ALA A 102 -37.12 -1.28 -16.12
N THR A 103 -36.64 -2.24 -16.92
CA THR A 103 -35.69 -3.25 -16.45
C THR A 103 -34.30 -2.64 -16.13
N LYS A 104 -33.97 -1.48 -16.68
CA LYS A 104 -32.72 -0.77 -16.43
C LYS A 104 -32.83 0.38 -15.43
N CYS A 105 -34.05 0.74 -15.03
CA CYS A 105 -34.32 1.78 -14.05
C CYS A 105 -34.53 1.16 -12.67
N MET A 106 -33.59 1.36 -11.73
CA MET A 106 -33.69 0.79 -10.38
C MET A 106 -34.89 1.36 -9.59
N ALA A 107 -35.35 2.54 -9.93
CA ALA A 107 -36.55 3.13 -9.32
C ALA A 107 -37.86 2.59 -9.91
N SER A 108 -37.85 1.75 -10.96
CA SER A 108 -39.05 1.18 -11.52
C SER A 108 -39.76 0.26 -10.52
N GLN A 109 -41.12 0.21 -10.58
CA GLN A 109 -41.89 -0.70 -9.73
C GLN A 109 -41.60 -2.16 -10.06
N GLU A 110 -41.39 -2.47 -11.35
CA GLU A 110 -41.03 -3.80 -11.83
C GLU A 110 -39.80 -4.39 -11.14
N ARG A 111 -38.72 -3.59 -11.02
CA ARG A 111 -37.51 -4.06 -10.35
C ARG A 111 -37.66 -4.16 -8.85
N ILE A 112 -38.47 -3.29 -8.26
CA ILE A 112 -38.72 -3.31 -6.82
C ILE A 112 -39.58 -4.54 -6.47
N ASP A 113 -40.64 -4.83 -7.25
CA ASP A 113 -41.48 -6.00 -7.02
C ASP A 113 -40.69 -7.31 -7.18
N ALA A 114 -39.69 -7.36 -8.06
CA ALA A 114 -38.86 -8.54 -8.24
C ALA A 114 -37.97 -8.87 -7.01
N LEU A 115 -37.87 -7.99 -6.01
CA LEU A 115 -37.06 -8.24 -4.81
C LEU A 115 -37.63 -9.34 -3.91
N ASP A 116 -38.88 -9.75 -4.07
CA ASP A 116 -39.53 -10.82 -3.30
C ASP A 116 -39.72 -12.13 -4.07
N ASP A 117 -39.20 -12.24 -5.30
CA ASP A 117 -39.32 -13.46 -6.13
C ASP A 117 -38.82 -14.75 -5.44
N ASN A 118 -38.00 -14.61 -4.38
CA ASN A 118 -37.49 -15.72 -3.56
C ASN A 118 -37.73 -15.50 -2.05
N GLY A 119 -38.90 -14.93 -1.73
CA GLY A 119 -39.33 -14.61 -0.38
C GLY A 119 -39.20 -13.12 -0.03
N ILE A 120 -40.12 -12.66 0.80
CA ILE A 120 -40.19 -11.25 1.22
C ILE A 120 -38.88 -10.88 1.94
N PRO A 121 -38.15 -9.84 1.49
CA PRO A 121 -36.87 -9.48 2.11
C PRO A 121 -37.06 -8.88 3.51
N ASP A 122 -36.24 -9.32 4.45
CA ASP A 122 -36.03 -8.65 5.74
C ASP A 122 -35.03 -7.49 5.61
N VAL A 123 -34.09 -7.61 4.65
CA VAL A 123 -33.08 -6.59 4.36
C VAL A 123 -32.98 -6.38 2.85
N ILE A 124 -32.93 -5.13 2.45
CA ILE A 124 -32.64 -4.73 1.06
C ILE A 124 -31.33 -3.96 1.03
N LEU A 125 -30.34 -4.52 0.31
CA LEU A 125 -29.08 -3.83 0.03
C LEU A 125 -29.22 -3.08 -1.29
N PHE A 126 -29.16 -1.76 -1.26
CA PHE A 126 -29.37 -0.90 -2.42
C PHE A 126 -28.08 -0.13 -2.78
N PHE A 127 -27.43 -0.54 -3.88
CA PHE A 127 -26.22 0.08 -4.39
C PHE A 127 -26.44 0.57 -5.82
N GLY A 128 -26.74 1.87 -5.97
CA GLY A 128 -26.99 2.51 -7.26
C GLY A 128 -26.45 3.93 -7.32
N GLY A 129 -26.44 4.51 -8.53
CA GLY A 129 -26.03 5.87 -8.77
C GLY A 129 -24.73 6.02 -9.58
N THR A 130 -23.91 4.98 -9.68
CA THR A 130 -22.66 5.04 -10.44
C THR A 130 -22.87 5.36 -11.93
N ASN A 131 -23.87 4.75 -12.55
CA ASN A 131 -24.20 4.98 -13.96
C ASN A 131 -25.06 6.23 -14.17
N ASP A 132 -25.59 6.82 -13.11
CA ASP A 132 -26.31 8.11 -13.16
C ASP A 132 -25.33 9.28 -13.28
N ILE A 133 -24.11 9.14 -12.74
CA ILE A 133 -23.10 10.20 -12.78
C ILE A 133 -22.75 10.53 -14.24
N GLY A 134 -23.07 11.76 -14.65
CA GLY A 134 -22.87 12.25 -16.02
C GLY A 134 -23.96 11.85 -17.02
N GLY A 135 -24.94 11.01 -16.59
CA GLY A 135 -26.02 10.52 -17.47
C GLY A 135 -27.42 10.96 -17.04
N THR A 136 -27.71 10.97 -15.73
CA THR A 136 -28.99 11.44 -15.18
C THR A 136 -28.77 12.80 -14.50
N PRO A 137 -29.46 13.87 -14.88
CA PRO A 137 -29.32 15.16 -14.21
C PRO A 137 -29.53 15.03 -12.70
N LEU A 138 -28.70 15.69 -11.89
CA LEU A 138 -28.81 15.61 -10.44
C LEU A 138 -30.17 16.08 -9.93
N GLY A 139 -30.67 17.20 -10.45
CA GLY A 139 -31.92 17.84 -10.02
C GLY A 139 -31.80 18.52 -8.65
N ASN A 140 -32.93 18.76 -8.01
CA ASN A 140 -33.02 19.35 -6.68
C ASN A 140 -33.82 18.45 -5.76
N PHE A 141 -33.42 18.36 -4.50
CA PHE A 141 -34.15 17.60 -3.50
C PHE A 141 -35.40 18.38 -3.03
N THR A 142 -36.56 17.79 -3.27
CA THR A 142 -37.84 18.29 -2.77
C THR A 142 -38.49 17.16 -1.95
N PRO A 143 -38.33 17.17 -0.63
CA PRO A 143 -38.71 16.07 0.24
C PRO A 143 -40.16 15.61 0.05
N GLY A 144 -40.38 14.33 -0.25
CA GLY A 144 -41.69 13.72 -0.40
C GLY A 144 -42.52 14.19 -1.61
N GLN A 145 -41.93 15.04 -2.48
CA GLN A 145 -42.58 15.49 -3.72
C GLN A 145 -41.99 14.74 -4.94
N ASN A 146 -42.73 14.81 -6.06
CA ASN A 146 -42.32 14.23 -7.33
C ASN A 146 -42.04 12.71 -7.26
N ILE A 147 -42.71 12.01 -6.34
CA ILE A 147 -42.65 10.55 -6.25
C ILE A 147 -43.23 9.96 -7.54
N GLY A 148 -42.47 9.08 -8.18
CA GLY A 148 -42.79 8.50 -9.48
C GLY A 148 -42.07 9.18 -10.65
N ASP A 149 -41.58 10.40 -10.49
CA ASP A 149 -40.68 11.01 -11.48
C ASP A 149 -39.26 10.42 -11.34
N VAL A 150 -38.71 9.95 -12.44
CA VAL A 150 -37.37 9.35 -12.50
C VAL A 150 -36.42 10.14 -13.41
N GLY A 151 -36.83 11.34 -13.84
CA GLY A 151 -36.10 12.17 -14.79
C GLY A 151 -34.87 12.89 -14.19
N THR A 152 -34.81 13.02 -12.87
CA THR A 152 -33.64 13.54 -12.14
C THR A 152 -33.22 12.56 -11.06
N PHE A 153 -31.94 12.62 -10.69
CA PHE A 153 -31.40 11.67 -9.71
C PHE A 153 -32.06 11.79 -8.32
N TYR A 154 -32.26 13.01 -7.82
CA TYR A 154 -32.95 13.22 -6.55
C TYR A 154 -34.36 12.61 -6.57
N ASN A 155 -35.14 12.88 -7.61
CA ASN A 155 -36.51 12.35 -7.70
C ASN A 155 -36.53 10.82 -7.86
N ALA A 156 -35.60 10.27 -8.67
CA ALA A 156 -35.50 8.84 -8.89
C ALA A 156 -35.09 8.08 -7.62
N TYR A 157 -34.07 8.59 -6.92
CA TYR A 157 -33.57 7.90 -5.72
C TYR A 157 -34.60 7.94 -4.59
N GLN A 158 -35.26 9.08 -4.35
CA GLN A 158 -36.33 9.14 -3.37
C GLN A 158 -37.53 8.27 -3.79
N THR A 159 -37.85 8.16 -5.09
CA THR A 159 -38.88 7.28 -5.60
C THR A 159 -38.56 5.81 -5.32
N ALA A 160 -37.30 5.39 -5.54
CA ALA A 160 -36.86 4.02 -5.23
C ALA A 160 -37.04 3.70 -3.74
N ILE A 161 -36.55 4.58 -2.85
CA ILE A 161 -36.68 4.41 -1.39
C ILE A 161 -38.15 4.38 -0.98
N TYR A 162 -38.96 5.30 -1.49
CA TYR A 162 -40.41 5.35 -1.21
C TYR A 162 -41.11 4.03 -1.60
N ARG A 163 -40.87 3.56 -2.81
CA ARG A 163 -41.46 2.31 -3.34
C ARG A 163 -41.00 1.09 -2.54
N MET A 164 -39.72 0.97 -2.23
CA MET A 164 -39.20 -0.12 -1.38
C MET A 164 -39.86 -0.12 0.00
N LYS A 165 -40.02 1.04 0.63
CA LYS A 165 -40.72 1.14 1.93
C LYS A 165 -42.21 0.84 1.83
N ALA A 166 -42.84 1.14 0.70
CA ALA A 166 -44.26 0.85 0.47
C ALA A 166 -44.50 -0.65 0.19
N SER A 167 -43.66 -1.28 -0.63
CA SER A 167 -43.77 -2.71 -0.96
C SER A 167 -43.29 -3.59 0.20
N TYR A 168 -42.26 -3.16 0.94
CA TYR A 168 -41.62 -3.95 2.01
C TYR A 168 -41.55 -3.16 3.31
N PRO A 169 -42.65 -2.87 3.98
CA PRO A 169 -42.68 -1.92 5.11
C PRO A 169 -41.89 -2.40 6.32
N ASN A 170 -41.62 -3.69 6.44
CA ASN A 170 -40.87 -4.31 7.52
C ASN A 170 -39.37 -4.52 7.17
N ALA A 171 -39.00 -4.34 5.91
CA ALA A 171 -37.63 -4.56 5.49
C ALA A 171 -36.72 -3.41 5.94
N LYS A 172 -35.54 -3.76 6.44
CA LYS A 172 -34.46 -2.81 6.65
C LYS A 172 -33.83 -2.48 5.29
N ILE A 173 -33.91 -1.20 4.87
CA ILE A 173 -33.22 -0.75 3.67
C ILE A 173 -31.83 -0.21 4.08
N ILE A 174 -30.81 -0.70 3.42
CA ILE A 174 -29.41 -0.25 3.56
C ILE A 174 -28.96 0.29 2.21
N SER A 175 -28.68 1.57 2.18
CA SER A 175 -28.28 2.32 1.00
C SER A 175 -26.77 2.49 0.97
N ILE A 176 -26.17 2.44 -0.21
CA ILE A 176 -24.72 2.48 -0.38
C ILE A 176 -24.41 3.51 -1.47
N THR A 177 -23.48 4.44 -1.18
CA THR A 177 -23.11 5.48 -2.15
C THR A 177 -22.08 4.97 -3.15
N PRO A 178 -21.95 5.61 -4.32
CA PRO A 178 -20.79 5.45 -5.17
C PRO A 178 -19.49 5.80 -4.43
N TYR A 179 -18.39 5.14 -4.81
CA TYR A 179 -17.03 5.40 -4.33
C TYR A 179 -16.22 6.19 -5.35
N TYR A 180 -15.06 6.72 -4.95
CA TYR A 180 -14.14 7.39 -5.86
C TYR A 180 -13.53 6.40 -6.86
N ARG A 181 -13.48 6.82 -8.12
CA ARG A 181 -12.98 6.06 -9.27
C ARG A 181 -11.91 6.86 -10.00
N LYS A 182 -11.23 6.24 -10.96
CA LYS A 182 -10.21 6.94 -11.76
C LYS A 182 -10.86 8.09 -12.57
N GLU A 183 -10.15 9.18 -12.73
CA GLU A 183 -10.65 10.42 -13.35
C GLU A 183 -11.05 10.27 -14.82
N ILE A 184 -10.66 9.18 -15.49
CA ILE A 184 -11.14 8.83 -16.85
C ILE A 184 -12.66 8.66 -16.92
N TRP A 185 -13.31 8.39 -15.76
CA TRP A 185 -14.77 8.25 -15.62
C TRP A 185 -15.46 9.53 -15.13
N GLY A 186 -14.78 10.67 -15.23
CA GLY A 186 -15.26 11.97 -14.80
C GLY A 186 -14.63 12.46 -13.49
N PRO A 187 -14.77 13.75 -13.21
CA PRO A 187 -14.15 14.37 -12.05
C PRO A 187 -14.80 13.91 -10.73
N GLN A 188 -14.02 13.86 -9.66
CA GLN A 188 -14.46 13.33 -8.35
C GLN A 188 -15.63 14.14 -7.75
N TRP A 189 -15.72 15.45 -8.00
CA TRP A 189 -16.83 16.29 -7.52
C TRP A 189 -18.20 15.79 -7.99
N GLN A 190 -18.28 15.09 -9.12
CA GLN A 190 -19.53 14.46 -9.56
C GLN A 190 -19.90 13.29 -8.64
N VAL A 191 -18.91 12.46 -8.27
CA VAL A 191 -19.15 11.39 -7.27
C VAL A 191 -19.65 11.99 -5.97
N ASP A 192 -19.03 13.10 -5.52
CA ASP A 192 -19.44 13.80 -4.31
C ASP A 192 -20.90 14.26 -4.39
N ALA A 193 -21.30 14.90 -5.49
CA ALA A 193 -22.65 15.42 -5.66
C ALA A 193 -23.72 14.31 -5.59
N TYR A 194 -23.50 13.17 -6.24
CA TYR A 194 -24.45 12.06 -6.24
C TYR A 194 -24.44 11.29 -4.91
N ALA A 195 -23.29 11.10 -4.30
CA ALA A 195 -23.20 10.48 -2.98
C ALA A 195 -23.87 11.36 -1.90
N ASP A 196 -23.69 12.68 -1.93
CA ASP A 196 -24.35 13.61 -1.00
C ASP A 196 -25.85 13.65 -1.22
N ALA A 197 -26.33 13.53 -2.46
CA ALA A 197 -27.75 13.39 -2.75
C ALA A 197 -28.34 12.12 -2.10
N ILE A 198 -27.66 10.99 -2.22
CA ILE A 198 -28.07 9.72 -1.57
C ILE A 198 -28.16 9.90 -0.07
N LYS A 199 -27.13 10.46 0.57
CA LYS A 199 -27.12 10.72 2.02
C LYS A 199 -28.26 11.61 2.45
N THR A 200 -28.52 12.67 1.72
CA THR A 200 -29.61 13.61 2.00
C THR A 200 -30.96 12.91 1.98
N ILE A 201 -31.21 12.07 0.96
CA ILE A 201 -32.45 11.30 0.82
C ILE A 201 -32.56 10.26 1.95
N CYS A 202 -31.50 9.51 2.20
CA CYS A 202 -31.47 8.50 3.26
C CYS A 202 -31.74 9.12 4.64
N GLN A 203 -31.15 10.28 4.93
CA GLN A 203 -31.40 11.01 6.17
C GLN A 203 -32.89 11.40 6.30
N TYR A 204 -33.50 11.90 5.23
CA TYR A 204 -34.92 12.29 5.25
C TYR A 204 -35.84 11.09 5.48
N TYR A 205 -35.57 9.95 4.82
CA TYR A 205 -36.42 8.77 4.93
C TYR A 205 -36.06 7.82 6.10
N GLY A 206 -35.06 8.16 6.91
CA GLY A 206 -34.56 7.31 8.00
C GLY A 206 -34.00 5.99 7.51
N VAL A 207 -33.27 6.01 6.41
CA VAL A 207 -32.61 4.85 5.80
C VAL A 207 -31.12 4.84 6.19
N GLU A 208 -30.61 3.69 6.59
CA GLU A 208 -29.18 3.50 6.84
C GLU A 208 -28.38 3.70 5.55
N CYS A 209 -27.28 4.45 5.63
CA CYS A 209 -26.48 4.80 4.46
C CYS A 209 -25.00 4.69 4.73
N TYR A 210 -24.30 3.86 3.92
CA TYR A 210 -22.85 3.74 3.95
C TYR A 210 -22.22 4.60 2.85
N ASP A 211 -21.43 5.59 3.26
CA ASP A 211 -20.71 6.47 2.34
C ASP A 211 -19.36 5.87 1.96
N LEU A 212 -19.33 5.13 0.84
CA LEU A 212 -18.14 4.40 0.40
C LEU A 212 -16.94 5.29 0.03
N ARG A 213 -17.10 6.62 -0.06
CA ARG A 213 -15.97 7.53 -0.20
C ARG A 213 -15.01 7.44 1.00
N ASN A 214 -15.53 6.97 2.14
CA ASN A 214 -14.79 6.77 3.39
C ASN A 214 -14.29 5.32 3.57
N ALA A 215 -14.49 4.43 2.62
CA ALA A 215 -14.11 3.01 2.73
C ALA A 215 -12.64 2.72 2.37
N ASN A 216 -11.85 3.75 2.06
CA ASN A 216 -10.44 3.63 1.63
C ASN A 216 -10.24 2.74 0.40
N ILE A 217 -11.16 2.83 -0.56
CA ILE A 217 -11.02 2.12 -1.83
C ILE A 217 -10.02 2.88 -2.70
N ASP A 218 -8.87 2.27 -2.99
CA ASP A 218 -7.86 2.85 -3.86
C ASP A 218 -8.26 2.75 -5.34
N LYS A 219 -8.24 3.89 -6.06
CA LYS A 219 -8.69 4.04 -7.45
C LYS A 219 -7.92 3.19 -8.48
N THR A 220 -6.89 2.50 -8.07
CA THR A 220 -6.05 1.66 -8.93
C THR A 220 -5.89 0.26 -8.37
N ARG A 221 -5.42 0.13 -7.14
CA ARG A 221 -5.10 -1.15 -6.52
C ARG A 221 -6.34 -2.00 -6.22
N ASP A 222 -7.43 -1.36 -5.80
CA ASP A 222 -8.68 -2.04 -5.41
C ASP A 222 -9.70 -2.11 -6.56
N MET A 223 -9.27 -1.69 -7.77
CA MET A 223 -10.09 -1.72 -8.98
C MET A 223 -9.59 -2.78 -9.95
N CYS A 224 -10.49 -3.19 -10.86
CA CYS A 224 -10.11 -3.97 -12.03
C CYS A 224 -9.18 -3.13 -12.93
N SER A 225 -8.02 -3.69 -13.27
CA SER A 225 -6.97 -2.98 -14.03
C SER A 225 -7.39 -2.59 -15.45
N THR A 226 -8.44 -3.21 -15.97
CA THR A 226 -8.96 -2.95 -17.32
C THR A 226 -9.80 -1.69 -17.42
N ASP A 227 -10.46 -1.28 -16.34
CA ASP A 227 -11.40 -0.15 -16.41
C ASP A 227 -11.27 0.86 -15.26
N TYR A 228 -10.71 0.48 -14.12
CA TYR A 228 -10.59 1.34 -12.95
C TYR A 228 -11.92 1.93 -12.46
N LEU A 229 -13.01 1.21 -12.69
CA LEU A 229 -14.37 1.51 -12.27
C LEU A 229 -14.93 0.42 -11.37
N HIS A 230 -14.79 -0.83 -11.79
CA HIS A 230 -15.29 -1.98 -11.03
C HIS A 230 -14.25 -2.39 -9.99
N VAL A 231 -14.72 -2.63 -8.77
CA VAL A 231 -13.84 -3.11 -7.69
C VAL A 231 -13.43 -4.56 -7.93
N ASN A 232 -12.18 -4.85 -7.62
CA ASN A 232 -11.66 -6.22 -7.57
C ASN A 232 -12.00 -6.88 -6.22
N ILE A 233 -11.41 -8.04 -5.92
CA ILE A 233 -11.64 -8.76 -4.66
C ILE A 233 -11.28 -7.89 -3.45
N SER A 234 -10.14 -7.19 -3.48
CA SER A 234 -9.71 -6.30 -2.40
C SER A 234 -10.70 -5.16 -2.17
N GLY A 235 -11.20 -4.53 -3.25
CA GLY A 235 -12.20 -3.48 -3.14
C GLY A 235 -13.52 -3.98 -2.54
N ASN A 236 -13.99 -5.18 -2.93
CA ASN A 236 -15.16 -5.80 -2.32
C ASN A 236 -14.98 -6.08 -0.83
N GLU A 237 -13.78 -6.53 -0.41
CA GLU A 237 -13.47 -6.72 1.01
C GLU A 237 -13.51 -5.43 1.80
N LYS A 238 -13.03 -4.33 1.23
CA LYS A 238 -13.10 -3.01 1.87
C LYS A 238 -14.51 -2.47 2.01
N ILE A 239 -15.38 -2.71 1.01
CA ILE A 239 -16.80 -2.36 1.10
C ILE A 239 -17.43 -3.10 2.29
N THR A 240 -17.30 -4.44 2.33
CA THR A 240 -17.85 -5.23 3.44
C THR A 240 -17.29 -4.79 4.78
N TYR A 241 -15.97 -4.66 4.89
CA TYR A 241 -15.33 -4.23 6.13
C TYR A 241 -15.86 -2.88 6.63
N TYR A 242 -16.06 -1.91 5.71
CA TYR A 242 -16.59 -0.61 6.05
C TYR A 242 -18.05 -0.67 6.52
N MET A 243 -18.86 -1.52 5.89
CA MET A 243 -20.25 -1.74 6.30
C MET A 243 -20.34 -2.38 7.69
N GLU A 244 -19.46 -3.32 8.02
CA GLU A 244 -19.42 -4.01 9.30
C GLU A 244 -18.94 -3.11 10.45
N ASN A 245 -17.97 -2.27 10.19
CA ASN A 245 -17.21 -1.58 11.24
C ASN A 245 -17.49 -0.08 11.31
N GLY A 246 -18.04 0.53 10.28
CA GLY A 246 -18.28 1.96 10.18
C GLY A 246 -17.03 2.82 9.97
N TYR A 247 -15.87 2.20 9.73
CA TYR A 247 -14.61 2.86 9.40
C TYR A 247 -13.79 2.04 8.39
N ALA A 248 -12.84 2.72 7.73
CA ALA A 248 -12.05 2.13 6.66
C ALA A 248 -11.15 0.99 7.15
N LYS A 249 -11.01 -0.04 6.32
CA LYS A 249 -9.98 -1.07 6.50
C LYS A 249 -8.60 -0.43 6.34
N LEU A 250 -7.70 -0.72 7.28
CA LEU A 250 -6.32 -0.26 7.19
C LEU A 250 -5.58 -0.99 6.08
N ASP A 251 -4.71 -0.26 5.39
CA ASP A 251 -3.83 -0.79 4.34
C ASP A 251 -2.38 -0.72 4.75
N ALA A 252 -1.62 -1.75 4.38
CA ALA A 252 -0.17 -1.69 4.46
C ALA A 252 0.35 -0.75 3.37
N THR A 253 0.90 0.37 3.79
CA THR A 253 1.60 1.33 2.93
C THR A 253 2.99 1.60 3.48
N ASP A 254 3.85 2.17 2.65
CA ASP A 254 5.15 2.61 3.10
C ASP A 254 5.03 3.87 3.98
N ILE A 255 6.04 4.11 4.80
CA ILE A 255 6.20 5.38 5.50
C ILE A 255 6.85 6.35 4.51
N ASP A 256 6.14 7.43 4.18
CA ASP A 256 6.77 8.56 3.49
C ASP A 256 7.56 9.36 4.50
N PHE A 257 8.86 9.52 4.27
CA PHE A 257 9.66 10.37 5.14
C PHE A 257 10.80 11.07 4.40
N THR A 258 11.17 12.21 4.94
CA THR A 258 12.37 12.95 4.56
C THR A 258 13.34 12.97 5.74
N ASN A 259 14.62 12.83 5.43
CA ASN A 259 15.69 12.94 6.41
C ASN A 259 16.59 14.14 6.05
N SER A 260 16.39 15.23 6.74
CA SER A 260 17.20 16.44 6.59
C SER A 260 18.20 16.54 7.75
N ASN A 261 19.33 15.84 7.60
CA ASN A 261 20.41 15.84 8.59
C ASN A 261 19.96 15.48 10.01
N GLY A 262 19.15 14.43 10.12
CA GLY A 262 18.61 13.94 11.38
C GLY A 262 17.26 14.53 11.78
N LEU A 263 16.78 15.57 11.12
CA LEU A 263 15.38 15.98 11.20
C LEU A 263 14.55 15.08 10.30
N ILE A 264 13.70 14.28 10.89
CA ILE A 264 12.81 13.37 10.19
C ILE A 264 11.41 13.99 10.19
N ASN A 265 10.88 14.24 8.99
CA ASN A 265 9.47 14.51 8.80
C ASN A 265 8.89 13.26 8.14
N ALA A 266 7.93 12.63 8.80
CA ALA A 266 7.35 11.39 8.33
C ALA A 266 5.83 11.46 8.35
N SER A 267 5.21 10.74 7.41
CA SER A 267 3.78 10.49 7.35
C SER A 267 3.51 9.03 7.09
N TYR A 268 2.43 8.51 7.68
CA TYR A 268 1.97 7.15 7.47
C TYR A 268 0.50 7.15 7.08
N ASN A 269 0.22 6.89 5.82
CA ASN A 269 -1.13 6.85 5.30
C ASN A 269 -1.64 5.40 5.22
N ALA A 270 -2.13 4.88 6.32
CA ALA A 270 -2.72 3.53 6.40
C ALA A 270 -4.17 3.47 5.89
N GLY A 271 -4.68 4.55 5.28
CA GLY A 271 -6.05 4.59 4.75
C GLY A 271 -7.15 4.66 5.80
N GLY A 272 -6.80 4.95 7.05
CA GLY A 272 -7.79 5.11 8.13
C GLY A 272 -8.68 6.35 7.97
N ASN A 273 -9.58 6.53 8.89
CA ASN A 273 -10.46 7.69 9.00
C ASN A 273 -10.13 8.54 10.25
N SER A 274 -11.00 9.49 10.60
CA SER A 274 -10.82 10.37 11.76
C SER A 274 -10.74 9.66 13.12
N GLN A 275 -11.11 8.39 13.22
CA GLN A 275 -11.05 7.58 14.44
C GLN A 275 -9.79 6.72 14.52
N THR A 276 -9.03 6.64 13.44
CA THR A 276 -7.77 5.91 13.41
C THR A 276 -6.71 6.65 14.22
N LEU A 277 -6.03 5.93 15.08
CA LEU A 277 -4.90 6.45 15.86
C LEU A 277 -3.60 5.98 15.25
N TYR A 278 -2.59 6.84 15.29
CA TYR A 278 -1.25 6.58 14.78
C TYR A 278 -0.24 6.68 15.91
N GLU A 279 0.78 5.85 15.86
CA GLU A 279 1.96 5.94 16.70
C GLU A 279 3.21 5.82 15.85
N PHE A 280 4.18 6.70 16.09
CA PHE A 280 5.49 6.63 15.47
C PHE A 280 6.54 6.38 16.54
N MET A 281 7.48 5.50 16.24
CA MET A 281 8.59 5.19 17.13
C MET A 281 9.91 5.20 16.37
N VAL A 282 10.98 5.59 17.05
CA VAL A 282 12.33 5.60 16.47
C VAL A 282 13.25 4.70 17.28
N TYR A 283 13.90 3.77 16.57
CA TYR A 283 14.84 2.81 17.14
C TYR A 283 16.28 3.18 16.75
N ASP A 284 17.17 3.29 17.73
CA ASP A 284 18.60 3.50 17.54
C ASP A 284 19.29 2.14 17.40
N CYS A 285 19.71 1.82 16.17
CA CYS A 285 20.34 0.52 15.86
C CYS A 285 21.69 0.35 16.59
N SER A 286 22.42 1.45 16.84
CA SER A 286 23.71 1.39 17.52
C SER A 286 23.59 1.07 19.01
N LYS A 287 22.48 1.48 19.62
CA LYS A 287 22.19 1.26 21.05
C LYS A 287 21.23 0.09 21.29
N ALA A 288 20.72 -0.50 20.21
CA ALA A 288 19.75 -1.57 20.24
C ALA A 288 18.54 -1.24 21.13
N LYS A 289 17.96 -0.02 20.98
CA LYS A 289 16.83 0.43 21.79
C LYS A 289 15.95 1.46 21.10
N TRP A 290 14.69 1.46 21.48
CA TRP A 290 13.76 2.55 21.17
C TRP A 290 14.20 3.81 21.90
N ILE A 291 14.29 4.93 21.18
CA ILE A 291 14.74 6.21 21.75
C ILE A 291 13.63 7.25 21.80
N TRP A 292 12.54 7.01 21.09
CA TRP A 292 11.42 7.94 21.05
C TRP A 292 10.13 7.23 20.61
N SER A 293 8.99 7.71 21.08
CA SER A 293 7.64 7.41 20.63
C SER A 293 6.79 8.66 20.67
N SER A 294 5.91 8.84 19.68
CA SER A 294 4.89 9.90 19.69
C SER A 294 3.77 9.60 20.67
N GLY A 295 3.63 8.33 21.12
CA GLY A 295 2.38 7.82 21.63
C GLY A 295 1.28 7.83 20.57
N TYR A 296 0.09 7.30 20.95
CA TYR A 296 -1.06 7.31 20.05
C TYR A 296 -1.61 8.73 19.86
N GLN A 297 -1.81 9.12 18.62
CA GLN A 297 -2.31 10.43 18.21
C GLN A 297 -3.22 10.31 16.99
N SER A 298 -4.08 11.29 16.74
CA SER A 298 -4.93 11.35 15.54
C SER A 298 -4.16 11.81 14.29
N SER A 299 -3.03 12.53 14.48
CA SER A 299 -2.19 12.94 13.36
C SER A 299 -1.43 11.75 12.79
N ASN A 300 -1.47 11.59 11.48
CA ASN A 300 -0.67 10.62 10.73
C ASN A 300 0.71 11.15 10.33
N GLN A 301 1.15 12.26 10.93
CA GLN A 301 2.42 12.92 10.62
C GLN A 301 3.19 13.26 11.88
N ILE A 302 4.53 13.22 11.76
CA ILE A 302 5.45 13.64 12.81
C ILE A 302 6.62 14.43 12.24
N SER A 303 7.22 15.20 13.14
CA SER A 303 8.56 15.79 12.96
C SER A 303 9.39 15.45 14.19
N TYR A 304 10.53 14.80 14.00
CA TYR A 304 11.40 14.38 15.09
C TYR A 304 12.88 14.52 14.72
N SER A 305 13.69 14.99 15.67
CA SER A 305 15.15 15.10 15.49
C SER A 305 15.87 13.98 16.23
N VAL A 306 16.59 13.13 15.50
CA VAL A 306 17.44 12.11 16.13
C VAL A 306 18.71 12.76 16.68
N PRO A 307 19.19 12.30 17.86
CA PRO A 307 20.26 13.01 18.59
C PRO A 307 21.68 12.78 18.05
N ASN A 308 21.89 11.70 17.29
CA ASN A 308 23.24 11.29 16.85
C ASN A 308 23.19 10.79 15.40
N SER A 309 24.36 10.68 14.80
CA SER A 309 24.55 9.97 13.53
C SER A 309 24.47 8.46 13.73
N GLY A 310 24.06 7.74 12.73
CA GLY A 310 23.98 6.29 12.75
C GLY A 310 22.75 5.75 12.04
N TRP A 311 22.56 4.46 12.14
CA TRP A 311 21.41 3.74 11.61
C TRP A 311 20.25 3.81 12.59
N TYR A 312 19.08 4.10 12.04
CA TYR A 312 17.82 4.18 12.75
C TYR A 312 16.73 3.45 11.98
N TRP A 313 15.73 2.99 12.70
CA TRP A 313 14.47 2.62 12.12
C TRP A 313 13.39 3.60 12.56
N ILE A 314 12.52 3.96 11.62
CA ILE A 314 11.24 4.58 11.91
C ILE A 314 10.17 3.50 11.78
N TYR A 315 9.40 3.32 12.82
CA TYR A 315 8.24 2.44 12.88
C TYR A 315 7.00 3.29 12.97
N ALA A 316 6.01 3.00 12.15
CA ALA A 316 4.70 3.61 12.21
C ALA A 316 3.64 2.54 12.40
N LEU A 317 2.72 2.78 13.30
CA LEU A 317 1.55 1.96 13.61
C LEU A 317 0.30 2.78 13.35
N ALA A 318 -0.70 2.19 12.71
CA ALA A 318 -2.06 2.69 12.65
C ALA A 318 -2.99 1.69 13.33
N LYS A 319 -3.95 2.18 14.11
CA LYS A 319 -4.87 1.37 14.89
C LYS A 319 -6.29 1.91 14.79
N ASN A 320 -7.24 1.04 14.46
CA ASN A 320 -8.67 1.32 14.46
C ASN A 320 -9.32 1.09 15.83
N PRO A 321 -10.52 1.64 16.10
CA PRO A 321 -11.23 1.46 17.37
C PRO A 321 -11.54 0.00 17.73
N ASN A 322 -11.75 -0.89 16.75
CA ASN A 322 -11.97 -2.32 16.97
C ASN A 322 -10.70 -3.09 17.39
N GLY A 323 -9.56 -2.42 17.39
CA GLY A 323 -8.27 -3.04 17.73
C GLY A 323 -7.46 -3.50 16.52
N ASP A 324 -8.01 -3.48 15.31
CA ASP A 324 -7.25 -3.76 14.10
C ASP A 324 -6.10 -2.78 13.96
N GLN A 325 -4.94 -3.31 13.66
CA GLN A 325 -3.73 -2.51 13.53
C GLN A 325 -2.86 -2.99 12.38
N ILE A 326 -2.16 -2.03 11.80
CA ILE A 326 -1.17 -2.28 10.78
C ILE A 326 0.05 -1.43 11.06
N ASN A 327 1.20 -1.94 10.70
CA ASN A 327 2.45 -1.23 10.94
C ASN A 327 3.37 -1.33 9.73
N HIS A 328 4.29 -0.40 9.69
CA HIS A 328 5.40 -0.40 8.75
C HIS A 328 6.68 0.02 9.44
N VAL A 329 7.81 -0.48 8.96
CA VAL A 329 9.13 -0.08 9.40
C VAL A 329 10.00 0.27 8.21
N SER A 330 10.68 1.41 8.31
CA SER A 330 11.67 1.85 7.33
C SER A 330 12.99 2.18 8.03
N ALA A 331 14.09 1.89 7.35
CA ALA A 331 15.40 2.23 7.85
C ALA A 331 15.91 3.53 7.24
N PHE A 332 16.67 4.29 8.01
CA PHE A 332 17.37 5.47 7.51
C PHE A 332 18.70 5.65 8.21
N TYR A 333 19.59 6.31 7.51
CA TYR A 333 20.91 6.64 8.06
C TYR A 333 21.05 8.14 8.22
N VAL A 334 21.44 8.57 9.41
CA VAL A 334 21.81 9.95 9.69
C VAL A 334 23.32 10.07 9.57
N GLN A 335 23.73 10.81 8.57
CA GLN A 335 25.14 11.05 8.34
C GLN A 335 25.74 11.78 9.53
N PRO A 336 26.90 11.37 10.00
CA PRO A 336 27.64 12.21 10.94
C PRO A 336 27.93 13.56 10.26
N GLN A 337 28.05 14.59 11.07
CA GLN A 337 28.71 15.79 10.57
C GLN A 337 30.15 15.39 10.22
N THR A 338 30.33 14.94 9.01
CA THR A 338 31.58 14.39 8.55
C THR A 338 31.97 15.01 7.23
N LEU A 339 33.27 15.06 7.04
CA LEU A 339 33.79 15.22 5.70
C LEU A 339 33.66 13.90 4.96
N ASN A 340 32.91 13.91 3.88
CA ASN A 340 32.66 12.71 3.06
C ASN A 340 33.80 12.51 2.06
N SER A 341 34.25 13.61 1.46
CA SER A 341 35.32 13.57 0.47
C SER A 341 36.13 14.86 0.44
N ILE A 342 37.32 14.72 -0.07
CA ILE A 342 38.15 15.84 -0.56
C ILE A 342 38.26 15.63 -2.06
N GLY A 343 37.63 16.53 -2.83
CA GLY A 343 37.80 16.61 -4.26
C GLY A 343 38.89 17.60 -4.64
N TYR A 344 39.42 17.47 -5.84
CA TYR A 344 40.35 18.41 -6.39
C TYR A 344 40.11 18.62 -7.89
N SER A 345 40.47 19.78 -8.37
CA SER A 345 40.55 20.09 -9.78
C SER A 345 41.81 20.86 -10.09
N PHE A 346 42.37 20.57 -11.25
CA PHE A 346 43.56 21.24 -11.74
C PHE A 346 43.17 22.51 -12.48
N ASN A 347 43.82 23.61 -12.11
CA ASN A 347 43.82 24.83 -12.88
C ASN A 347 45.23 25.07 -13.39
N SER A 348 45.43 25.97 -14.33
CA SER A 348 46.76 26.27 -14.90
C SER A 348 47.78 26.75 -13.89
N THR A 349 47.35 27.28 -12.75
CA THR A 349 48.24 27.92 -11.74
C THR A 349 48.09 27.40 -10.33
N TYR A 350 47.06 26.58 -10.05
CA TYR A 350 46.81 26.05 -8.72
C TYR A 350 45.95 24.78 -8.79
N ILE A 351 45.95 24.02 -7.72
CA ILE A 351 44.97 22.95 -7.48
C ILE A 351 43.89 23.51 -6.57
N GLN A 352 42.65 23.42 -7.01
CA GLN A 352 41.49 23.71 -6.17
C GLN A 352 41.13 22.47 -5.39
N LEU A 353 41.24 22.56 -4.05
CA LEU A 353 40.75 21.50 -3.14
C LEU A 353 39.36 21.87 -2.64
N ASN A 354 38.47 20.91 -2.61
CA ASN A 354 37.07 21.07 -2.19
C ASN A 354 36.71 19.98 -1.21
N ALA A 355 36.31 20.34 0.00
CA ALA A 355 35.79 19.43 1.00
C ALA A 355 34.27 19.37 0.87
N GLN A 356 33.74 18.15 0.75
CA GLN A 356 32.33 17.88 0.78
C GLN A 356 32.01 17.06 2.02
N GLY A 357 30.89 17.36 2.64
CA GLY A 357 30.44 16.64 3.82
C GLY A 357 28.98 16.79 4.06
N THR A 358 28.48 15.98 4.95
CA THR A 358 27.08 15.99 5.41
C THR A 358 26.94 16.78 6.69
N GLY A 359 25.84 17.52 6.83
CA GLY A 359 25.55 18.28 8.03
C GLY A 359 26.43 19.52 8.24
N ILE A 360 27.23 19.88 7.25
CA ILE A 360 28.06 21.09 7.30
C ILE A 360 27.14 22.31 7.20
N ASN A 361 27.32 23.25 8.12
CA ASN A 361 26.60 24.53 8.13
C ASN A 361 27.58 25.73 8.12
N PHE A 362 27.07 26.94 8.07
CA PHE A 362 27.86 28.17 7.97
C PHE A 362 28.73 28.46 9.19
N GLN A 363 28.52 27.78 10.32
CA GLN A 363 29.32 27.91 11.54
C GLN A 363 30.55 26.99 11.55
N ASN A 364 30.55 26.00 10.65
CA ASN A 364 31.69 25.10 10.55
C ASN A 364 32.89 25.78 9.92
N LYS A 365 34.04 25.44 10.43
CA LYS A 365 35.35 25.89 9.90
C LYS A 365 36.08 24.66 9.37
N PHE A 366 36.94 24.89 8.42
CA PHE A 366 37.79 23.87 7.84
C PHE A 366 39.24 24.19 8.15
N LYS A 367 40.01 23.16 8.47
CA LYS A 367 41.45 23.26 8.60
C LYS A 367 42.10 22.33 7.60
N TRP A 368 42.81 22.93 6.67
CA TRP A 368 43.51 22.23 5.61
C TRP A 368 44.98 22.06 5.94
N GLN A 369 45.50 20.84 5.83
CA GLN A 369 46.88 20.49 6.06
C GLN A 369 47.35 19.57 4.93
N VAL A 370 48.57 19.78 4.50
CA VAL A 370 49.22 19.01 3.46
C VAL A 370 50.53 18.46 3.98
N TYR A 371 50.72 17.17 3.88
CA TYR A 371 51.99 16.50 4.18
C TYR A 371 52.72 16.20 2.88
N ASN A 372 53.89 16.77 2.73
CA ASN A 372 54.80 16.43 1.64
C ASN A 372 55.57 15.16 2.02
N ILE A 373 55.39 14.08 1.24
CA ILE A 373 55.99 12.78 1.57
C ILE A 373 57.52 12.81 1.40
N SER A 374 58.02 13.55 0.41
CA SER A 374 59.45 13.66 0.18
C SER A 374 60.15 14.53 1.20
N GLU A 375 59.51 15.60 1.67
CA GLU A 375 60.05 16.50 2.68
C GLU A 375 59.74 16.06 4.11
N GLN A 376 58.90 15.05 4.29
CA GLN A 376 58.42 14.54 5.57
C GLN A 376 57.86 15.62 6.51
N ARG A 377 57.14 16.59 5.96
CA ARG A 377 56.67 17.78 6.68
C ARG A 377 55.21 18.12 6.38
N TRP A 378 54.48 18.49 7.44
CA TRP A 378 53.16 19.11 7.35
C TRP A 378 53.24 20.60 7.12
N SER A 379 52.36 21.14 6.27
CA SER A 379 52.08 22.56 6.12
C SER A 379 50.58 22.82 6.25
N THR A 380 50.17 24.00 6.71
CA THR A 380 48.78 24.41 6.83
C THR A 380 48.46 25.40 5.72
N LEU A 381 47.36 25.18 5.03
CA LEU A 381 46.85 26.10 4.02
C LEU A 381 45.98 27.17 4.68
N SER A 382 46.15 28.42 4.27
CA SER A 382 45.50 29.59 4.88
C SER A 382 44.05 29.72 4.39
N SER A 383 43.17 28.82 4.79
CA SER A 383 41.74 28.91 4.52
C SER A 383 40.93 28.22 5.62
N THR A 384 39.80 28.81 5.99
CA THR A 384 38.79 28.22 6.87
C THR A 384 37.53 27.82 6.09
N SER A 385 37.58 27.92 4.78
CA SER A 385 36.50 27.54 3.86
C SER A 385 36.56 26.07 3.49
N SER A 386 35.41 25.51 3.05
CA SER A 386 35.34 24.19 2.43
C SER A 386 36.16 24.08 1.14
N SER A 387 36.65 25.19 0.62
CA SER A 387 37.41 25.26 -0.61
C SER A 387 38.68 26.05 -0.38
N VAL A 388 39.81 25.58 -0.94
CA VAL A 388 41.10 26.26 -0.84
C VAL A 388 41.92 26.06 -2.12
N GLN A 389 42.60 27.10 -2.53
CA GLN A 389 43.60 27.04 -3.60
C GLN A 389 44.96 26.64 -3.04
N TRP A 390 45.61 25.71 -3.74
CA TRP A 390 46.91 25.19 -3.33
C TRP A 390 47.85 25.09 -4.54
N GLN A 391 49.05 25.49 -4.35
CA GLN A 391 50.11 25.45 -5.37
C GLN A 391 51.24 24.52 -4.92
N PRO A 392 51.14 23.22 -5.14
CA PRO A 392 52.18 22.27 -4.79
C PRO A 392 53.31 22.22 -5.81
N ASN A 393 54.50 21.80 -5.37
CA ASN A 393 55.50 21.25 -6.26
C ASN A 393 55.10 19.82 -6.72
N LYS A 394 55.73 19.32 -7.81
CA LYS A 394 55.59 17.93 -8.19
C LYS A 394 55.94 16.99 -7.04
N GLY A 395 55.11 15.97 -6.79
CA GLY A 395 55.38 15.02 -5.71
C GLY A 395 54.14 14.30 -5.23
N SER A 396 54.36 13.45 -4.22
CA SER A 396 53.29 12.74 -3.52
C SER A 396 52.98 13.41 -2.19
N TYR A 397 51.72 13.54 -1.90
CA TYR A 397 51.24 14.27 -0.73
C TYR A 397 50.14 13.49 -0.01
N LEU A 398 49.98 13.78 1.29
CA LEU A 398 48.74 13.49 2.02
C LEU A 398 48.02 14.80 2.27
N ILE A 399 46.77 14.89 1.91
CA ILE A 399 45.92 16.05 2.16
C ILE A 399 44.96 15.68 3.27
N ASN A 400 45.04 16.41 4.38
CA ASN A 400 44.11 16.29 5.51
C ASN A 400 43.22 17.52 5.56
N CYS A 401 41.92 17.30 5.62
CA CYS A 401 40.96 18.34 5.94
C CYS A 401 40.26 17.99 7.25
N GLU A 402 40.29 18.88 8.21
CA GLU A 402 39.55 18.77 9.46
C GLU A 402 38.32 19.68 9.40
N LEU A 403 37.16 19.12 9.72
CA LEU A 403 35.94 19.86 9.98
C LEU A 403 35.90 20.22 11.46
N LEU A 404 35.77 21.50 11.75
CA LEU A 404 35.71 22.03 13.09
C LEU A 404 34.34 22.63 13.37
N ASN A 405 33.88 22.56 14.63
CA ASN A 405 32.68 23.28 15.07
C ASN A 405 33.00 24.78 15.30
N SER A 406 31.99 25.54 15.70
CA SER A 406 32.14 26.98 16.02
C SER A 406 33.22 27.26 17.07
N ASN A 407 33.45 26.33 18.00
CA ASN A 407 34.45 26.43 19.06
C ASN A 407 35.84 25.89 18.63
N SER A 408 36.06 25.68 17.34
CA SER A 408 37.28 25.14 16.76
C SER A 408 37.67 23.73 17.24
N LYS A 409 36.72 22.97 17.81
CA LYS A 409 36.92 21.57 18.15
C LYS A 409 36.68 20.70 16.90
N LYS A 410 37.59 19.76 16.68
CA LYS A 410 37.49 18.82 15.57
C LYS A 410 36.24 17.93 15.71
N ILE A 411 35.42 17.91 14.66
CA ILE A 411 34.23 17.04 14.52
C ILE A 411 34.61 15.82 13.70
N SER A 412 35.25 16.06 12.55
CA SER A 412 35.56 15.04 11.56
C SER A 412 36.83 15.41 10.83
N SER A 413 37.50 14.44 10.27
CA SER A 413 38.64 14.70 9.36
C SER A 413 38.63 13.68 8.22
N LYS A 414 39.14 14.11 7.09
CA LYS A 414 39.39 13.26 5.94
C LYS A 414 40.82 13.41 5.51
N LEU A 415 41.47 12.28 5.27
CA LEU A 415 42.85 12.22 4.75
C LEU A 415 42.78 11.50 3.39
N ILE A 416 43.41 12.08 2.39
CA ILE A 416 43.59 11.44 1.09
C ILE A 416 45.06 11.44 0.71
N GLY A 417 45.49 10.36 0.05
CA GLY A 417 46.75 10.36 -0.70
C GLY A 417 46.54 11.10 -2.01
N PHE A 418 47.48 11.94 -2.38
CA PHE A 418 47.41 12.74 -3.59
C PHE A 418 48.76 12.66 -4.32
N ASN A 419 48.70 12.19 -5.56
CA ASN A 419 49.83 12.20 -6.47
C ASN A 419 49.46 13.07 -7.67
N VAL A 420 50.30 14.00 -8.03
CA VAL A 420 50.07 14.92 -9.16
C VAL A 420 49.90 14.16 -10.48
N GLU A 421 50.34 12.94 -10.56
CA GLU A 421 50.20 12.13 -11.77
C GLU A 421 49.08 11.10 -11.73
N HIS A 422 48.56 10.68 -10.57
CA HIS A 422 47.43 9.71 -10.51
C HIS A 422 46.82 9.61 -9.11
N SER A 423 45.51 9.57 -8.95
CA SER A 423 44.61 8.63 -8.31
C SER A 423 43.37 9.25 -7.68
N TYR A 424 42.31 8.45 -7.77
CA TYR A 424 41.01 8.76 -7.20
C TYR A 424 40.73 7.75 -6.09
N PRO A 425 40.02 8.15 -5.03
CA PRO A 425 39.54 7.20 -4.06
C PRO A 425 38.52 6.24 -4.73
N ALA A 426 38.66 4.98 -4.40
CA ALA A 426 37.68 3.98 -4.79
C ALA A 426 36.43 4.07 -3.94
N TYR A 427 35.26 4.01 -4.54
CA TYR A 427 34.01 3.94 -3.81
C TYR A 427 33.05 2.91 -4.41
N ILE A 428 32.07 2.50 -3.60
CA ILE A 428 30.95 1.66 -4.02
C ILE A 428 29.65 2.37 -3.70
N ASP A 429 28.68 2.22 -4.59
CA ASP A 429 27.32 2.71 -4.41
C ASP A 429 26.34 1.56 -4.71
N GLY A 430 25.25 1.52 -3.99
CA GLY A 430 24.24 0.48 -4.13
C GLY A 430 22.86 1.05 -4.33
N LYS A 431 22.05 0.36 -5.11
CA LYS A 431 20.71 0.78 -5.44
C LYS A 431 19.74 -0.40 -5.45
N TYR A 432 18.60 -0.20 -4.80
CA TYR A 432 17.44 -1.05 -4.96
C TYR A 432 16.68 -0.61 -6.22
N GLU A 433 16.54 -1.51 -7.18
CA GLU A 433 15.92 -1.21 -8.46
C GLU A 433 14.48 -1.73 -8.58
N GLY A 434 13.93 -2.29 -7.50
CA GLY A 434 12.55 -2.78 -7.46
C GLY A 434 12.41 -4.30 -7.42
N SER A 435 11.18 -4.78 -7.63
CA SER A 435 10.90 -6.20 -7.73
C SER A 435 11.51 -6.79 -9.00
N ASN A 436 11.97 -8.04 -8.92
CA ASN A 436 12.48 -8.74 -10.08
C ASN A 436 11.37 -8.91 -11.14
N PRO A 437 11.48 -8.31 -12.35
CA PRO A 437 10.45 -8.42 -13.38
C PRO A 437 10.34 -9.82 -14.00
N TYR A 438 11.34 -10.69 -13.75
CA TYR A 438 11.41 -12.04 -14.33
C TYR A 438 11.08 -13.13 -13.32
N GLY A 439 10.65 -12.79 -12.12
CA GLY A 439 10.33 -13.78 -11.10
C GLY A 439 10.19 -13.20 -9.70
N ARG A 440 10.13 -14.10 -8.71
CA ARG A 440 10.05 -13.75 -7.31
C ARG A 440 11.36 -13.11 -6.82
N GLY A 441 11.28 -12.05 -6.03
CA GLY A 441 12.42 -11.43 -5.34
C GLY A 441 12.69 -9.99 -5.77
N VAL A 442 13.87 -9.51 -5.43
CA VAL A 442 14.29 -8.13 -5.63
C VAL A 442 15.52 -8.05 -6.53
N LEU A 443 15.63 -6.97 -7.25
CA LEU A 443 16.77 -6.65 -8.08
C LEU A 443 17.66 -5.65 -7.33
N LEU A 444 18.91 -6.05 -7.09
CA LEU A 444 19.91 -5.26 -6.38
C LEU A 444 21.02 -4.87 -7.35
N GLY A 445 21.24 -3.56 -7.47
CA GLY A 445 22.28 -2.99 -8.31
C GLY A 445 23.44 -2.48 -7.49
N VAL A 446 24.65 -2.57 -8.01
CA VAL A 446 25.87 -1.99 -7.46
C VAL A 446 26.67 -1.30 -8.55
N SER A 447 27.22 -0.17 -8.22
CA SER A 447 28.18 0.57 -9.07
C SER A 447 29.42 0.93 -8.28
N SER A 448 30.54 1.04 -8.97
CA SER A 448 31.79 1.53 -8.37
C SER A 448 32.56 2.39 -9.37
N ASN A 449 33.41 3.26 -8.86
CA ASN A 449 34.30 4.07 -9.69
C ASN A 449 35.68 3.41 -9.93
N VAL A 450 35.88 2.22 -9.41
CA VAL A 450 37.16 1.53 -9.56
C VAL A 450 37.33 0.94 -10.95
N ASN A 451 38.56 0.98 -11.44
CA ASN A 451 38.88 0.31 -12.70
C ASN A 451 38.83 -1.22 -12.50
N PRO A 452 38.18 -1.97 -13.40
CA PRO A 452 38.09 -3.43 -13.31
C PRO A 452 39.43 -4.17 -13.21
N ASN A 453 40.48 -3.57 -13.70
CA ASN A 453 41.82 -4.16 -13.71
C ASN A 453 42.65 -3.91 -12.42
N GLN A 454 42.08 -3.17 -11.45
CA GLN A 454 42.79 -2.78 -10.22
C GLN A 454 42.60 -3.73 -9.04
N GLY A 455 42.05 -4.94 -9.24
CA GLY A 455 42.00 -5.99 -8.20
C GLY A 455 41.00 -5.72 -7.07
N TYR A 456 39.94 -4.94 -7.32
CA TYR A 456 38.90 -4.72 -6.33
C TYR A 456 37.85 -5.82 -6.33
N TYR A 457 37.26 -6.04 -5.15
CA TYR A 457 36.16 -6.97 -4.93
C TYR A 457 35.01 -6.26 -4.26
N TYR A 458 33.78 -6.73 -4.54
CA TYR A 458 32.59 -6.26 -3.86
C TYR A 458 31.80 -7.41 -3.24
N GLU A 459 30.94 -7.08 -2.28
CA GLU A 459 29.99 -7.99 -1.65
C GLU A 459 28.67 -7.27 -1.44
N ILE A 460 27.56 -7.96 -1.71
CA ILE A 460 26.20 -7.51 -1.38
C ILE A 460 25.69 -8.40 -0.27
N LEU A 461 25.20 -7.79 0.81
CA LEU A 461 24.65 -8.46 1.99
C LEU A 461 23.21 -8.02 2.25
N LEU A 462 22.39 -8.95 2.71
CA LEU A 462 21.02 -8.68 3.15
C LEU A 462 20.86 -9.02 4.62
N LEU A 463 20.30 -8.08 5.37
CA LEU A 463 19.96 -8.21 6.76
C LEU A 463 18.43 -8.26 6.91
N ASP A 464 17.94 -9.27 7.61
CA ASP A 464 16.54 -9.37 8.01
C ASP A 464 16.29 -8.45 9.20
N CYS A 465 15.49 -7.40 8.97
CA CYS A 465 15.22 -6.39 9.98
C CYS A 465 14.46 -6.96 11.19
N GLN A 466 13.56 -7.92 10.98
CA GLN A 466 12.81 -8.53 12.08
C GLN A 466 13.70 -9.42 12.95
N LYS A 467 14.59 -10.20 12.33
CA LYS A 467 15.57 -11.00 13.07
C LYS A 467 16.51 -10.12 13.88
N TYR A 468 16.93 -9.00 13.29
CA TYR A 468 17.78 -8.03 13.99
C TYR A 468 17.05 -7.38 15.18
N LEU A 469 15.80 -6.94 14.99
CA LEU A 469 14.97 -6.37 16.05
C LEU A 469 14.75 -7.34 17.22
N ASN A 470 14.60 -8.62 16.91
CA ASN A 470 14.42 -9.67 17.89
C ASN A 470 15.73 -10.09 18.58
N GLY A 471 16.82 -9.36 18.36
CA GLY A 471 18.10 -9.64 18.98
C GLY A 471 18.84 -10.87 18.45
N ASN A 472 18.52 -11.34 17.24
CA ASN A 472 19.22 -12.47 16.65
C ASN A 472 20.68 -12.10 16.36
N PRO A 473 21.68 -12.84 16.85
CA PRO A 473 23.09 -12.53 16.66
C PRO A 473 23.56 -12.73 15.20
N LYS A 474 22.76 -13.39 14.36
CA LYS A 474 23.03 -13.63 12.93
C LYS A 474 21.86 -13.16 12.06
N PRO A 475 21.61 -11.84 11.98
CA PRO A 475 20.47 -11.33 11.22
C PRO A 475 20.70 -11.34 9.70
N TRP A 476 21.91 -11.64 9.24
CA TRP A 476 22.26 -11.73 7.83
C TRP A 476 21.60 -12.97 7.19
N VAL A 477 20.89 -12.74 6.10
CA VAL A 477 20.13 -13.82 5.42
C VAL A 477 20.67 -14.16 4.03
N TYR A 478 21.51 -13.28 3.49
CA TYR A 478 22.12 -13.48 2.17
C TYR A 478 23.44 -12.71 2.06
N GLY A 479 24.36 -13.26 1.29
CA GLY A 479 25.58 -12.60 0.86
C GLY A 479 26.05 -13.16 -0.48
N THR A 480 26.48 -12.29 -1.39
CA THR A 480 27.04 -12.74 -2.68
C THR A 480 28.38 -13.43 -2.53
N GLY A 481 29.03 -13.30 -1.37
CA GLY A 481 30.47 -13.49 -1.23
C GLY A 481 31.25 -12.46 -2.05
N LEU A 482 32.56 -12.48 -1.91
CA LEU A 482 33.44 -11.57 -2.64
C LEU A 482 33.40 -11.85 -4.15
N LYS A 483 33.01 -10.82 -4.91
CA LYS A 483 33.01 -10.84 -6.37
C LYS A 483 34.01 -9.84 -6.91
N LYS A 484 34.82 -10.26 -7.88
CA LYS A 484 35.76 -9.35 -8.54
C LYS A 484 34.99 -8.29 -9.33
N VAL A 485 35.41 -7.05 -9.23
CA VAL A 485 34.85 -5.97 -10.04
C VAL A 485 35.26 -6.21 -11.50
N SER A 486 34.30 -6.49 -12.37
CA SER A 486 34.50 -6.78 -13.79
C SER A 486 34.12 -5.63 -14.72
N SER A 487 33.33 -4.68 -14.22
CA SER A 487 33.02 -3.43 -14.90
C SER A 487 32.86 -2.30 -13.86
N GLY A 488 33.21 -1.08 -14.20
CA GLY A 488 33.06 0.08 -13.31
C GLY A 488 31.62 0.54 -13.12
N ARG A 489 30.64 -0.08 -13.81
CA ARG A 489 29.25 0.33 -13.78
C ARG A 489 28.33 -0.89 -13.74
N HIS A 490 27.32 -0.83 -12.86
CA HIS A 490 26.14 -1.72 -12.80
C HIS A 490 26.45 -3.22 -12.82
N LEU A 491 26.75 -3.75 -11.67
CA LEU A 491 26.73 -5.17 -11.39
C LEU A 491 25.37 -5.51 -10.77
N TRP A 492 24.63 -6.42 -11.37
CA TRP A 492 23.29 -6.77 -10.94
C TRP A 492 23.23 -8.14 -10.30
N THR A 493 22.46 -8.26 -9.24
CA THR A 493 22.10 -9.57 -8.68
C THR A 493 20.62 -9.57 -8.32
N THR A 494 20.03 -10.75 -8.35
CA THR A 494 18.66 -10.98 -7.91
C THR A 494 18.66 -11.84 -6.68
N TYR A 495 17.80 -11.56 -5.75
CA TYR A 495 17.58 -12.36 -4.56
C TYR A 495 16.10 -12.46 -4.23
N ALA A 496 15.63 -13.68 -3.94
CA ALA A 496 14.28 -13.96 -3.49
C ALA A 496 14.34 -14.48 -2.06
N PRO A 497 14.02 -13.66 -1.04
CA PRO A 497 13.92 -14.13 0.32
C PRO A 497 12.87 -15.23 0.46
N ASN A 498 13.12 -16.20 1.32
CA ASN A 498 12.18 -17.29 1.58
C ASN A 498 10.93 -16.83 2.35
N GLU A 499 11.05 -15.75 3.08
CA GLU A 499 9.99 -15.20 3.95
C GLU A 499 9.65 -13.77 3.51
N ASN A 500 8.38 -13.40 3.67
CA ASN A 500 7.98 -12.02 3.50
C ASN A 500 8.47 -11.20 4.70
N GLY A 501 9.02 -10.04 4.45
CA GLY A 501 9.58 -9.21 5.52
C GLY A 501 10.34 -8.00 5.02
N TYR A 502 10.91 -7.28 5.96
CA TYR A 502 11.74 -6.11 5.71
C TYR A 502 13.21 -6.47 5.77
N TYR A 503 13.95 -6.04 4.76
CA TYR A 503 15.36 -6.36 4.59
C TYR A 503 16.17 -5.11 4.33
N TRP A 504 17.38 -5.03 4.91
CA TRP A 504 18.40 -4.04 4.57
C TRP A 504 19.41 -4.63 3.61
N THR A 505 19.85 -3.81 2.67
CA THR A 505 20.90 -4.19 1.74
C THR A 505 22.18 -3.44 2.07
N TYR A 506 23.27 -4.17 2.23
CA TYR A 506 24.62 -3.65 2.39
C TYR A 506 25.46 -3.99 1.18
N TYR A 507 26.22 -3.00 0.74
CA TYR A 507 27.19 -3.10 -0.33
C TYR A 507 28.57 -2.80 0.24
N ARG A 508 29.55 -3.65 -0.02
CA ARG A 508 30.91 -3.54 0.49
C ARG A 508 31.92 -3.65 -0.62
N LEU A 509 32.96 -2.80 -0.60
CA LEU A 509 34.09 -2.80 -1.52
C LEU A 509 35.37 -3.13 -0.77
N TYR A 510 36.12 -4.03 -1.31
CA TYR A 510 37.39 -4.47 -0.76
C TYR A 510 38.51 -4.31 -1.78
N ASN A 511 39.72 -4.05 -1.30
CA ASN A 511 40.92 -4.11 -2.13
C ASN A 511 41.42 -5.56 -2.31
N GLU A 512 42.48 -5.72 -3.07
CA GLU A 512 43.09 -7.02 -3.36
C GLU A 512 43.62 -7.76 -2.10
N SER A 513 43.99 -7.02 -1.06
CA SER A 513 44.42 -7.59 0.23
C SER A 513 43.24 -7.98 1.13
N GLY A 514 42.00 -7.80 0.69
CA GLY A 514 40.80 -8.10 1.47
C GLY A 514 40.43 -7.03 2.51
N GLN A 515 41.06 -5.86 2.47
CA GLN A 515 40.72 -4.76 3.35
C GLN A 515 39.43 -4.06 2.84
N LEU A 516 38.48 -3.83 3.75
CA LEU A 516 37.28 -3.03 3.47
C LEU A 516 37.70 -1.58 3.16
N ILE A 517 37.32 -1.10 1.97
CA ILE A 517 37.63 0.24 1.47
C ILE A 517 36.45 1.18 1.69
N ASP A 518 35.25 0.67 1.42
CA ASP A 518 34.01 1.42 1.50
C ASP A 518 32.83 0.51 1.77
N ASP A 519 31.82 1.03 2.46
CA ASP A 519 30.53 0.36 2.61
C ASP A 519 29.37 1.34 2.46
N HIS A 520 28.28 0.83 1.94
CA HIS A 520 27.05 1.58 1.74
C HIS A 520 25.85 0.72 2.09
N CYS A 521 24.94 1.27 2.90
CA CYS A 521 23.67 0.62 3.19
C CYS A 521 22.54 1.39 2.52
N TYR A 522 21.76 0.70 1.75
CA TYR A 522 20.56 1.23 1.10
C TYR A 522 19.33 0.70 1.80
N GLY A 523 18.44 1.55 2.30
CA GLY A 523 17.26 1.32 3.12
C GLY A 523 16.57 -0.03 3.07
N ALA A 524 15.51 -0.18 3.83
CA ALA A 524 14.71 -1.40 3.87
C ALA A 524 13.80 -1.52 2.65
N PHE A 525 13.58 -2.75 2.20
CA PHE A 525 12.55 -3.09 1.26
C PHE A 525 11.65 -4.20 1.81
N LEU A 526 10.39 -4.18 1.42
CA LEU A 526 9.42 -5.22 1.77
C LEU A 526 9.35 -6.25 0.63
N THR A 527 9.46 -7.53 0.96
CA THR A 527 9.10 -8.62 0.06
C THR A 527 7.69 -9.11 0.39
N LYS A 528 6.86 -9.23 -0.62
CA LYS A 528 5.50 -9.80 -0.52
C LYS A 528 5.48 -11.22 -1.04
#